data_98e61a2e7cd9f3a0b39c9ae8f3205b7c
#
_entry.id   98e61a2e7cd9f3a0b39c9ae8f3205b7c
#
_cell.length_a   1.000
_cell.length_b   1.000
_cell.length_c   1.000
_cell.angle_alpha   90.00
_cell.angle_beta   90.00
_cell.angle_gamma   90.00
#
_symmetry.space_group_name_H-M   'P 1'
#
loop_
_entity.id
_entity.type
_entity.pdbx_description
1 polymer ?
#
loop_
_entity_poly.entity_id
_entity_poly.type
_entity_poly.pdbx_seq_one_letter_code
_entity_poly.pdbx_strand_id
1 'polypeptide(L)'
;YIKELVVDGLVTTDGRMRYSITKEGVEWLLESAAELKRYARVVMEEIISHVSVWTAIAESDLVEGERASLEMRGGLLYANKKEKIEASGIVIASASEGEDVGISDLRGLISLEEGRITLCKVPRVQAGGSRGVDLEVLKGLLSEERMVGCLGIEALVALKKAGRKPDVLFGAKEFAVEAAYHGVSSLVVSVDEQIPGLLTRLESEGLKYELIDLTLG
;
A
#
# COMPACT_ATOMS: atom_id res chain seq x y z
N TYR A 1 -27.33 -24.11 11.45
CA TYR A 1 -26.24 -23.77 10.54
C TYR A 1 -25.08 -24.78 10.55
N ILE A 2 -24.40 -25.08 11.71
CA ILE A 2 -23.32 -26.09 11.78
C ILE A 2 -23.83 -27.51 11.46
N LYS A 3 -25.02 -27.87 11.88
CA LYS A 3 -25.62 -29.15 11.57
C LYS A 3 -25.88 -29.35 10.07
N GLU A 4 -26.22 -28.31 9.36
CA GLU A 4 -26.38 -28.31 7.91
C GLU A 4 -25.02 -28.56 7.23
N LEU A 5 -23.96 -27.89 7.63
CA LEU A 5 -22.61 -28.12 7.11
C LEU A 5 -22.10 -29.55 7.35
N VAL A 6 -22.54 -30.20 8.44
CA VAL A 6 -22.23 -31.62 8.69
C VAL A 6 -23.04 -32.54 7.76
N VAL A 7 -24.32 -32.23 7.53
CA VAL A 7 -25.17 -32.98 6.60
C VAL A 7 -24.66 -32.87 5.17
N ASP A 8 -24.18 -31.67 4.79
CA ASP A 8 -23.60 -31.38 3.46
C ASP A 8 -22.18 -31.97 3.31
N GLY A 9 -21.63 -32.58 4.34
CA GLY A 9 -20.31 -33.22 4.30
C GLY A 9 -19.14 -32.23 4.32
N LEU A 10 -19.38 -30.92 4.53
CA LEU A 10 -18.35 -29.88 4.55
C LEU A 10 -17.57 -29.84 5.87
N VAL A 11 -18.18 -30.36 6.94
CA VAL A 11 -17.63 -30.43 8.29
C VAL A 11 -17.88 -31.78 8.88
N THR A 12 -16.91 -32.36 9.60
CA THR A 12 -17.07 -33.56 10.42
C THR A 12 -17.14 -33.23 11.90
N THR A 13 -17.73 -34.12 12.69
CA THR A 13 -17.76 -34.02 14.15
C THR A 13 -17.40 -35.37 14.79
N ASP A 14 -16.64 -35.31 15.88
CA ASP A 14 -16.31 -36.51 16.70
C ASP A 14 -17.34 -36.82 17.78
N GLY A 15 -18.48 -36.13 17.79
CA GLY A 15 -19.53 -36.26 18.79
C GLY A 15 -19.24 -35.59 20.13
N ARG A 16 -18.07 -34.99 20.32
CA ARG A 16 -17.64 -34.27 21.54
C ARG A 16 -17.56 -32.78 21.35
N MET A 17 -18.40 -32.19 20.50
CA MET A 17 -18.40 -30.75 20.12
C MET A 17 -17.10 -30.26 19.41
N ARG A 18 -16.32 -31.18 18.87
CA ARG A 18 -15.19 -30.82 18.01
C ARG A 18 -15.62 -30.94 16.56
N TYR A 19 -15.41 -29.90 15.82
CA TYR A 19 -15.70 -29.83 14.40
C TYR A 19 -14.39 -29.63 13.62
N SER A 20 -14.27 -30.38 12.53
CA SER A 20 -13.14 -30.27 11.61
C SER A 20 -13.66 -30.11 10.19
N ILE A 21 -13.05 -29.23 9.43
CA ILE A 21 -13.40 -29.07 8.02
C ILE A 21 -12.94 -30.30 7.23
N THR A 22 -13.75 -30.75 6.29
CA THR A 22 -13.41 -31.84 5.36
C THR A 22 -12.62 -31.31 4.16
N LYS A 23 -12.11 -32.19 3.31
CA LYS A 23 -11.50 -31.80 2.03
C LYS A 23 -12.52 -31.09 1.15
N GLU A 24 -13.73 -31.62 1.06
CA GLU A 24 -14.86 -31.04 0.34
C GLU A 24 -15.23 -29.65 0.90
N GLY A 25 -15.17 -29.49 2.23
CA GLY A 25 -15.39 -28.21 2.89
C GLY A 25 -14.32 -27.15 2.54
N VAL A 26 -13.05 -27.58 2.45
CA VAL A 26 -11.97 -26.67 2.01
C VAL A 26 -12.16 -26.28 0.55
N GLU A 27 -12.48 -27.22 -0.34
CA GLU A 27 -12.74 -26.95 -1.75
C GLU A 27 -13.92 -25.98 -1.91
N TRP A 28 -15.04 -26.23 -1.24
CA TRP A 28 -16.19 -25.32 -1.22
C TRP A 28 -15.85 -23.91 -0.71
N LEU A 29 -15.03 -23.82 0.36
CA LEU A 29 -14.59 -22.53 0.90
C LEU A 29 -13.74 -21.75 -0.10
N LEU A 30 -12.82 -22.43 -0.79
CA LEU A 30 -11.97 -21.82 -1.81
C LEU A 30 -12.79 -21.34 -3.02
N GLU A 31 -13.77 -22.13 -3.48
CA GLU A 31 -14.67 -21.73 -4.57
C GLU A 31 -15.53 -20.53 -4.15
N SER A 32 -16.13 -20.57 -2.96
CA SER A 32 -16.93 -19.46 -2.43
C SER A 32 -16.11 -18.16 -2.27
N ALA A 33 -14.86 -18.27 -1.80
CA ALA A 33 -13.95 -17.13 -1.70
C ALA A 33 -13.59 -16.57 -3.08
N ALA A 34 -13.37 -17.44 -4.08
CA ALA A 34 -13.11 -17.01 -5.46
C ALA A 34 -14.32 -16.32 -6.09
N GLU A 35 -15.53 -16.83 -5.83
CA GLU A 35 -16.78 -16.19 -6.28
C GLU A 35 -17.00 -14.83 -5.62
N LEU A 36 -16.78 -14.72 -4.33
CA LEU A 36 -16.87 -13.45 -3.61
C LEU A 36 -15.86 -12.42 -4.15
N LYS A 37 -14.63 -12.85 -4.42
CA LYS A 37 -13.61 -12.01 -5.04
C LYS A 37 -14.03 -11.54 -6.44
N ARG A 38 -14.63 -12.44 -7.25
CA ARG A 38 -15.16 -12.09 -8.57
C ARG A 38 -16.31 -11.09 -8.47
N TYR A 39 -17.25 -11.31 -7.54
CA TYR A 39 -18.38 -10.40 -7.30
C TYR A 39 -17.89 -9.03 -6.83
N ALA A 40 -16.94 -8.99 -5.88
CA ALA A 40 -16.33 -7.73 -5.44
C ALA A 40 -15.68 -6.96 -6.61
N ARG A 41 -14.99 -7.69 -7.51
CA ARG A 41 -14.41 -7.08 -8.71
C ARG A 41 -15.47 -6.46 -9.60
N VAL A 42 -16.55 -7.18 -9.92
CA VAL A 42 -17.66 -6.67 -10.75
C VAL A 42 -18.27 -5.41 -10.12
N VAL A 43 -18.51 -5.43 -8.80
CA VAL A 43 -19.02 -4.24 -8.09
C VAL A 43 -18.06 -3.06 -8.19
N MET A 44 -16.77 -3.30 -8.03
CA MET A 44 -15.76 -2.24 -8.11
C MET A 44 -15.57 -1.72 -9.55
N GLU A 45 -15.52 -2.62 -10.54
CA GLU A 45 -15.24 -2.27 -11.92
C GLU A 45 -16.49 -1.75 -12.65
N GLU A 46 -17.66 -2.36 -12.48
CA GLU A 46 -18.86 -2.02 -13.25
C GLU A 46 -19.78 -1.02 -12.57
N ILE A 47 -19.89 -1.05 -11.25
CA ILE A 47 -20.86 -0.20 -10.53
C ILE A 47 -20.19 1.06 -9.99
N ILE A 48 -19.04 0.93 -9.32
CA ILE A 48 -18.38 2.06 -8.66
C ILE A 48 -17.64 2.92 -9.68
N SER A 49 -16.99 2.33 -10.69
CA SER A 49 -16.25 3.08 -11.71
C SER A 49 -17.13 4.01 -12.55
N HIS A 50 -18.40 3.64 -12.80
CA HIS A 50 -19.35 4.47 -13.56
C HIS A 50 -19.93 5.64 -12.74
N VAL A 51 -19.86 5.58 -11.41
CA VAL A 51 -20.45 6.59 -10.51
C VAL A 51 -19.37 7.49 -9.91
N SER A 52 -18.12 7.04 -9.88
CA SER A 52 -17.03 7.76 -9.23
C SER A 52 -16.30 8.68 -10.19
N VAL A 53 -16.08 9.91 -9.76
CA VAL A 53 -15.12 10.82 -10.38
C VAL A 53 -13.76 10.59 -9.72
N TRP A 54 -12.77 10.34 -10.55
CA TRP A 54 -11.37 10.18 -10.13
C TRP A 54 -10.63 11.48 -10.38
N THR A 55 -9.81 11.91 -9.44
CA THR A 55 -8.98 13.08 -9.62
C THR A 55 -7.60 12.66 -10.10
N ALA A 56 -7.14 13.27 -11.19
CA ALA A 56 -5.82 13.08 -11.78
C ALA A 56 -5.11 14.42 -11.98
N ILE A 57 -3.82 14.38 -12.24
CA ILE A 57 -3.03 15.54 -12.68
C ILE A 57 -3.00 15.53 -14.22
N ALA A 58 -3.39 16.63 -14.83
CA ALA A 58 -3.32 16.80 -16.28
C ALA A 58 -1.86 16.96 -16.74
N GLU A 59 -1.36 16.10 -17.63
CA GLU A 59 -0.01 16.21 -18.22
C GLU A 59 0.01 17.03 -19.54
N SER A 60 -1.13 17.49 -19.98
CA SER A 60 -1.35 18.38 -21.12
C SER A 60 -2.69 19.04 -20.96
N ASP A 61 -2.96 20.09 -21.73
CA ASP A 61 -4.30 20.68 -21.78
C ASP A 61 -5.32 19.63 -22.19
N LEU A 62 -6.34 19.43 -21.36
CA LEU A 62 -7.43 18.48 -21.56
C LEU A 62 -8.75 19.22 -21.72
N VAL A 63 -9.61 18.74 -22.60
CA VAL A 63 -10.91 19.36 -22.88
C VAL A 63 -12.05 18.49 -22.36
N GLU A 64 -13.08 19.12 -21.82
CA GLU A 64 -14.28 18.44 -21.35
C GLU A 64 -14.86 17.50 -22.42
N GLY A 65 -15.22 16.28 -22.00
CA GLY A 65 -15.79 15.24 -22.87
C GLY A 65 -14.76 14.45 -23.67
N GLU A 66 -13.47 14.85 -23.71
CA GLU A 66 -12.46 14.04 -24.39
C GLU A 66 -12.06 12.81 -23.56
N ARG A 67 -11.55 11.78 -24.24
CA ARG A 67 -10.98 10.58 -23.60
C ARG A 67 -9.53 10.80 -23.31
N ALA A 68 -9.13 10.66 -22.04
CA ALA A 68 -7.76 10.72 -21.59
C ALA A 68 -7.23 9.34 -21.21
N SER A 69 -5.95 9.09 -21.48
CA SER A 69 -5.20 7.96 -20.94
C SER A 69 -4.82 8.21 -19.51
N LEU A 70 -4.81 7.16 -18.68
CA LEU A 70 -4.53 7.24 -17.25
C LEU A 70 -3.32 6.37 -16.89
N GLU A 71 -2.44 6.92 -16.09
CA GLU A 71 -1.22 6.27 -15.63
C GLU A 71 -0.93 6.61 -14.17
N MET A 72 -0.59 5.59 -13.34
CA MET A 72 -0.09 5.81 -11.98
C MET A 72 1.42 5.98 -12.00
N ARG A 73 1.91 7.06 -11.40
CA ARG A 73 3.35 7.31 -11.20
C ARG A 73 3.61 7.96 -9.85
N GLY A 74 4.54 7.39 -9.08
CA GLY A 74 4.91 7.93 -7.78
C GLY A 74 3.73 8.08 -6.82
N GLY A 75 2.72 7.21 -6.93
CA GLY A 75 1.52 7.24 -6.11
C GLY A 75 0.43 8.24 -6.54
N LEU A 76 0.62 8.93 -7.66
CA LEU A 76 -0.32 9.91 -8.20
C LEU A 76 -0.87 9.45 -9.56
N LEU A 77 -2.15 9.73 -9.79
CA LEU A 77 -2.82 9.46 -11.05
C LEU A 77 -2.58 10.63 -12.02
N TYR A 78 -2.12 10.31 -13.22
CA TYR A 78 -1.91 11.28 -14.30
C TYR A 78 -2.86 10.99 -15.48
N ALA A 79 -3.34 12.07 -16.10
CA ALA A 79 -4.17 12.02 -17.30
C ALA A 79 -3.47 12.72 -18.48
N ASN A 80 -3.43 12.07 -19.64
CA ASN A 80 -2.76 12.57 -20.82
C ASN A 80 -3.46 12.13 -22.13
N LYS A 81 -2.97 12.63 -23.27
CA LYS A 81 -3.51 12.34 -24.61
C LYS A 81 -2.77 11.22 -25.36
N LYS A 82 -1.97 10.40 -24.68
CA LYS A 82 -1.22 9.30 -25.33
C LYS A 82 -2.17 8.21 -25.84
N GLU A 83 -1.88 7.65 -27.02
CA GLU A 83 -2.71 6.64 -27.64
C GLU A 83 -2.58 5.22 -27.04
N LYS A 84 -1.55 4.95 -26.26
CA LYS A 84 -1.29 3.63 -25.66
C LYS A 84 -1.95 3.54 -24.30
N ILE A 85 -3.08 2.84 -24.23
CA ILE A 85 -4.03 2.94 -23.12
C ILE A 85 -4.21 1.58 -22.44
N GLU A 86 -3.63 1.40 -21.26
CA GLU A 86 -4.01 0.32 -20.33
C GLU A 86 -5.27 0.71 -19.52
N ALA A 87 -5.38 2.00 -19.19
CA ALA A 87 -6.57 2.59 -18.57
C ALA A 87 -6.89 3.94 -19.20
N SER A 88 -8.19 4.29 -19.26
CA SER A 88 -8.67 5.55 -19.81
C SER A 88 -9.97 5.99 -19.13
N GLY A 89 -10.31 7.27 -19.29
CA GLY A 89 -11.58 7.81 -18.80
C GLY A 89 -12.00 9.06 -19.56
N ILE A 90 -13.13 9.63 -19.20
CA ILE A 90 -13.70 10.84 -19.81
C ILE A 90 -13.43 12.02 -18.90
N VAL A 91 -12.86 13.08 -19.45
CA VAL A 91 -12.62 14.36 -18.77
C VAL A 91 -13.96 15.04 -18.50
N ILE A 92 -14.22 15.38 -17.21
CA ILE A 92 -15.53 15.98 -16.81
C ILE A 92 -15.55 17.51 -16.87
N ALA A 93 -14.37 18.14 -16.87
CA ALA A 93 -14.19 19.59 -17.03
C ALA A 93 -12.80 19.85 -17.62
N SER A 94 -12.68 20.86 -18.47
CA SER A 94 -11.38 21.23 -19.07
C SER A 94 -10.36 21.64 -18.00
N ALA A 95 -9.11 21.24 -18.19
CA ALA A 95 -7.98 21.55 -17.30
C ALA A 95 -6.73 21.83 -18.13
N SER A 96 -5.89 22.76 -17.65
CA SER A 96 -4.59 23.04 -18.24
C SER A 96 -3.52 22.07 -17.70
N GLU A 97 -2.39 21.97 -18.40
CA GLU A 97 -1.25 21.18 -17.92
C GLU A 97 -0.84 21.56 -16.50
N GLY A 98 -0.70 20.56 -15.64
CA GLY A 98 -0.35 20.69 -14.22
C GLY A 98 -1.51 20.92 -13.28
N GLU A 99 -2.75 21.09 -13.77
CA GLU A 99 -3.93 21.24 -12.94
C GLU A 99 -4.56 19.89 -12.58
N ASP A 100 -5.40 19.88 -11.56
CA ASP A 100 -6.25 18.75 -11.23
C ASP A 100 -7.39 18.62 -12.22
N VAL A 101 -7.67 17.39 -12.63
CA VAL A 101 -8.72 17.07 -13.59
C VAL A 101 -9.57 15.92 -13.10
N GLY A 102 -10.90 16.09 -13.22
CA GLY A 102 -11.85 15.03 -12.91
C GLY A 102 -12.04 14.08 -14.08
N ILE A 103 -12.00 12.79 -13.79
CA ILE A 103 -12.14 11.69 -14.76
C ILE A 103 -13.32 10.80 -14.37
N SER A 104 -14.23 10.55 -15.31
CA SER A 104 -15.36 9.62 -15.19
C SER A 104 -15.24 8.49 -16.21
N ASP A 105 -16.17 7.53 -16.20
CA ASP A 105 -16.22 6.39 -17.13
C ASP A 105 -14.85 5.71 -17.31
N LEU A 106 -14.25 5.32 -16.16
CA LEU A 106 -12.99 4.62 -16.15
C LEU A 106 -13.09 3.28 -16.88
N ARG A 107 -12.17 3.01 -17.81
CA ARG A 107 -12.06 1.74 -18.54
C ARG A 107 -10.63 1.23 -18.51
N GLY A 108 -10.49 -0.09 -18.42
CA GLY A 108 -9.19 -0.75 -18.30
C GLY A 108 -8.75 -0.90 -16.85
N LEU A 109 -7.52 -1.34 -16.66
CA LEU A 109 -6.92 -1.59 -15.36
C LEU A 109 -5.78 -0.59 -15.12
N ILE A 110 -5.87 0.16 -14.03
CA ILE A 110 -4.72 0.89 -13.52
C ILE A 110 -3.92 -0.12 -12.68
N SER A 111 -2.78 -0.57 -13.21
CA SER A 111 -1.90 -1.47 -12.45
C SER A 111 -1.32 -0.70 -11.25
N LEU A 112 -1.70 -1.11 -10.05
CA LEU A 112 -1.18 -0.59 -8.81
C LEU A 112 -0.64 -1.76 -8.00
N GLU A 113 0.68 -1.94 -7.99
CA GLU A 113 1.34 -2.88 -7.08
C GLU A 113 1.49 -2.21 -5.71
N GLU A 114 1.31 -2.99 -4.65
CA GLU A 114 1.53 -2.53 -3.28
C GLU A 114 2.99 -2.10 -3.08
N GLY A 115 3.22 -0.92 -2.53
CA GLY A 115 4.55 -0.40 -2.25
C GLY A 115 5.26 -1.22 -1.17
N ARG A 116 6.58 -1.43 -1.33
CA ARG A 116 7.38 -2.15 -0.34
C ARG A 116 7.70 -1.26 0.86
N ILE A 117 7.50 -1.78 2.07
CA ILE A 117 7.80 -1.08 3.31
C ILE A 117 9.06 -1.69 3.92
N THR A 118 10.12 -0.91 4.07
CA THR A 118 11.32 -1.29 4.80
C THR A 118 11.42 -0.49 6.10
N LEU A 119 11.48 -1.19 7.22
CA LEU A 119 11.62 -0.60 8.56
C LEU A 119 13.05 -0.78 9.03
N CYS A 120 13.70 0.30 9.41
CA CYS A 120 15.05 0.30 9.96
C CYS A 120 14.99 0.66 11.45
N LYS A 121 15.32 -0.30 12.30
CA LYS A 121 15.37 -0.10 13.76
C LYS A 121 16.69 0.51 14.15
N VAL A 122 16.67 1.61 14.89
CA VAL A 122 17.85 2.22 15.53
C VAL A 122 17.71 2.18 17.06
N PRO A 123 18.82 2.01 17.80
CA PRO A 123 18.78 1.94 19.25
C PRO A 123 18.40 3.29 19.85
N ARG A 124 17.71 3.25 21.01
CA ARG A 124 17.46 4.44 21.84
C ARG A 124 18.75 5.04 22.35
N VAL A 125 18.70 6.30 22.77
CA VAL A 125 19.89 7.05 23.23
C VAL A 125 20.63 6.36 24.38
N GLN A 126 19.91 5.68 25.29
CA GLN A 126 20.49 4.91 26.41
C GLN A 126 21.28 3.66 25.94
N ALA A 127 20.96 3.15 24.74
CA ALA A 127 21.64 2.01 24.12
C ALA A 127 22.58 2.45 22.97
N GLY A 128 23.10 3.68 23.03
CA GLY A 128 24.03 4.22 22.04
C GLY A 128 23.42 5.24 21.08
N GLY A 129 22.11 5.18 20.84
CA GLY A 129 21.41 6.09 19.93
C GLY A 129 22.01 6.06 18.53
N SER A 130 22.05 7.19 17.84
CA SER A 130 22.62 7.30 16.49
C SER A 130 24.11 6.99 16.37
N ARG A 131 24.83 6.80 17.49
CA ARG A 131 26.24 6.37 17.50
C ARG A 131 26.38 4.85 17.41
N GLY A 132 25.36 4.12 17.86
CA GLY A 132 25.26 2.67 17.79
C GLY A 132 24.58 2.16 16.50
N VAL A 133 24.54 2.98 15.44
CA VAL A 133 23.89 2.63 14.17
C VAL A 133 24.92 2.26 13.11
N ASP A 134 24.72 1.13 12.45
CA ASP A 134 25.47 0.76 11.24
C ASP A 134 25.07 1.70 10.08
N LEU A 135 25.87 2.75 9.90
CA LEU A 135 25.64 3.76 8.88
C LEU A 135 25.92 3.26 7.47
N GLU A 136 26.77 2.24 7.30
CA GLU A 136 27.06 1.70 5.96
C GLU A 136 25.88 0.87 5.45
N VAL A 137 25.27 0.05 6.31
CA VAL A 137 24.02 -0.64 5.98
C VAL A 137 22.91 0.37 5.71
N LEU A 138 22.75 1.39 6.56
CA LEU A 138 21.73 2.42 6.34
C LEU A 138 21.92 3.13 5.00
N LYS A 139 23.13 3.56 4.65
CA LYS A 139 23.43 4.20 3.36
C LYS A 139 23.09 3.30 2.17
N GLY A 140 23.37 1.99 2.27
CA GLY A 140 23.06 1.02 1.24
C GLY A 140 21.56 0.81 1.00
N LEU A 141 20.72 1.11 2.00
CA LEU A 141 19.26 1.03 1.91
C LEU A 141 18.62 2.32 1.38
N LEU A 142 19.34 3.45 1.46
CA LEU A 142 18.87 4.74 0.97
C LEU A 142 19.05 4.82 -0.54
N SER A 143 17.96 4.89 -1.29
CA SER A 143 17.95 5.23 -2.72
C SER A 143 17.18 6.53 -2.94
N GLU A 144 17.48 7.23 -4.03
CA GLU A 144 16.79 8.48 -4.38
C GLU A 144 15.31 8.28 -4.70
N GLU A 145 14.95 7.07 -5.16
CA GLU A 145 13.58 6.72 -5.55
C GLU A 145 12.66 6.36 -4.37
N ARG A 146 13.22 6.17 -3.17
CA ARG A 146 12.44 5.82 -1.98
C ARG A 146 12.09 7.04 -1.15
N MET A 147 10.84 7.15 -0.75
CA MET A 147 10.43 8.10 0.28
C MET A 147 10.89 7.62 1.65
N VAL A 148 11.42 8.53 2.45
CA VAL A 148 12.03 8.22 3.75
C VAL A 148 11.24 8.87 4.89
N GLY A 149 10.65 8.04 5.74
CA GLY A 149 10.02 8.44 6.99
C GLY A 149 10.97 8.33 8.19
N CYS A 150 10.72 9.13 9.21
CA CYS A 150 11.54 9.17 10.43
C CYS A 150 10.67 9.15 11.69
N LEU A 151 11.02 8.28 12.65
CA LEU A 151 10.39 8.19 13.96
C LEU A 151 11.46 8.25 15.08
N GLY A 152 11.49 9.34 15.79
CA GLY A 152 12.42 9.60 16.90
C GLY A 152 13.65 10.42 16.50
N ILE A 153 14.25 11.07 17.49
CA ILE A 153 15.42 11.96 17.30
C ILE A 153 16.65 11.14 16.89
N GLU A 154 16.82 9.96 17.45
CA GLU A 154 17.92 9.04 17.12
C GLU A 154 17.92 8.65 15.65
N ALA A 155 16.74 8.35 15.12
CA ALA A 155 16.52 8.05 13.71
C ALA A 155 16.83 9.27 12.81
N LEU A 156 16.37 10.46 13.21
CA LEU A 156 16.67 11.70 12.49
C LEU A 156 18.18 11.99 12.43
N VAL A 157 18.88 11.80 13.54
CA VAL A 157 20.33 12.02 13.60
C VAL A 157 21.07 10.95 12.80
N ALA A 158 20.63 9.69 12.83
CA ALA A 158 21.22 8.61 12.02
C ALA A 158 21.08 8.92 10.51
N LEU A 159 19.87 9.31 10.06
CA LEU A 159 19.63 9.73 8.68
C LEU A 159 20.52 10.90 8.26
N LYS A 160 20.65 11.94 9.10
CA LYS A 160 21.55 13.07 8.83
C LYS A 160 23.01 12.64 8.68
N LYS A 161 23.49 11.71 9.53
CA LYS A 161 24.83 11.14 9.43
C LYS A 161 25.04 10.31 8.16
N ALA A 162 23.98 9.64 7.69
CA ALA A 162 23.97 8.93 6.42
C ALA A 162 23.85 9.85 5.19
N GLY A 163 23.72 11.18 5.38
CA GLY A 163 23.64 12.16 4.30
C GLY A 163 22.24 12.35 3.72
N ARG A 164 21.21 11.79 4.35
CA ARG A 164 19.79 11.86 3.88
C ARG A 164 18.93 12.66 4.85
N LYS A 165 18.12 13.57 4.33
CA LYS A 165 17.01 14.16 5.08
C LYS A 165 15.77 13.29 4.93
N PRO A 166 14.98 13.07 6.00
CA PRO A 166 13.69 12.41 5.83
C PRO A 166 12.74 13.30 5.02
N ASP A 167 11.90 12.67 4.22
CA ASP A 167 10.81 13.34 3.49
C ASP A 167 9.63 13.59 4.44
N VAL A 168 9.46 12.68 5.43
CA VAL A 168 8.40 12.76 6.43
C VAL A 168 8.99 12.66 7.84
N LEU A 169 8.89 13.75 8.62
CA LEU A 169 9.37 13.83 9.99
C LEU A 169 8.27 13.56 11.03
N PHE A 170 7.04 13.92 10.73
CA PHE A 170 5.87 13.71 11.58
C PHE A 170 4.83 12.91 10.82
N GLY A 171 4.09 12.02 11.53
CA GLY A 171 3.10 11.17 10.87
C GLY A 171 3.68 10.00 10.07
N ALA A 172 4.95 9.63 10.29
CA ALA A 172 5.64 8.60 9.50
C ALA A 172 5.00 7.20 9.59
N LYS A 173 4.17 6.91 10.59
CA LYS A 173 3.40 5.65 10.67
C LYS A 173 2.29 5.62 9.61
N GLU A 174 1.51 6.68 9.52
CA GLU A 174 0.45 6.80 8.52
C GLU A 174 1.01 6.96 7.11
N PHE A 175 2.11 7.72 6.97
CA PHE A 175 2.84 7.81 5.72
C PHE A 175 3.24 6.44 5.16
N ALA A 176 3.74 5.51 5.99
CA ALA A 176 4.12 4.18 5.53
C ALA A 176 2.93 3.39 4.97
N VAL A 177 1.75 3.53 5.61
CA VAL A 177 0.49 2.92 5.18
C VAL A 177 0.01 3.53 3.85
N GLU A 178 -0.10 4.85 3.80
CA GLU A 178 -0.57 5.55 2.59
C GLU A 178 0.35 5.32 1.40
N ALA A 179 1.68 5.43 1.60
CA ALA A 179 2.65 5.17 0.55
C ALA A 179 2.47 3.76 -0.04
N ALA A 180 2.31 2.73 0.82
CA ALA A 180 2.11 1.37 0.36
C ALA A 180 0.83 1.21 -0.47
N TYR A 181 -0.29 1.76 -0.03
CA TYR A 181 -1.55 1.72 -0.77
C TYR A 181 -1.50 2.46 -2.11
N HIS A 182 -0.66 3.48 -2.21
CA HIS A 182 -0.41 4.22 -3.46
C HIS A 182 0.71 3.61 -4.31
N GLY A 183 1.20 2.40 -3.99
CA GLY A 183 2.26 1.73 -4.75
C GLY A 183 3.65 2.34 -4.58
N VAL A 184 3.83 3.21 -3.59
CA VAL A 184 5.10 3.89 -3.33
C VAL A 184 5.91 3.12 -2.31
N SER A 185 7.10 2.68 -2.70
CA SER A 185 8.02 2.04 -1.76
C SER A 185 8.58 3.05 -0.77
N SER A 186 8.57 2.70 0.52
CA SER A 186 9.01 3.56 1.61
C SER A 186 10.08 2.90 2.48
N LEU A 187 10.92 3.73 3.10
CA LEU A 187 11.85 3.34 4.13
C LEU A 187 11.57 4.17 5.38
N VAL A 188 11.27 3.52 6.49
CA VAL A 188 11.02 4.20 7.76
C VAL A 188 12.11 3.86 8.75
N VAL A 189 12.92 4.85 9.10
CA VAL A 189 13.92 4.73 10.17
C VAL A 189 13.27 5.09 11.50
N SER A 190 13.29 4.17 12.44
CA SER A 190 12.56 4.30 13.70
C SER A 190 13.41 3.93 14.90
N VAL A 191 13.33 4.72 15.96
CA VAL A 191 13.86 4.30 17.25
C VAL A 191 13.12 3.06 17.76
N ASP A 192 13.81 2.16 18.43
CA ASP A 192 13.31 0.86 18.87
C ASP A 192 11.97 0.93 19.64
N GLU A 193 11.77 1.95 20.48
CA GLU A 193 10.53 2.16 21.24
C GLU A 193 9.29 2.40 20.38
N GLN A 194 9.44 2.93 19.17
CA GLN A 194 8.34 3.22 18.27
C GLN A 194 7.99 2.04 17.34
N ILE A 195 8.89 1.06 17.23
CA ILE A 195 8.71 -0.12 16.35
C ILE A 195 7.42 -0.88 16.69
N PRO A 196 7.12 -1.27 17.93
CA PRO A 196 5.89 -2.05 18.20
C PRO A 196 4.62 -1.35 17.71
N GLY A 197 4.49 -0.05 17.95
CA GLY A 197 3.32 0.71 17.50
C GLY A 197 3.24 0.86 15.98
N LEU A 198 4.38 0.89 15.28
CA LEU A 198 4.43 0.89 13.82
C LEU A 198 4.02 -0.47 13.25
N LEU A 199 4.54 -1.58 13.81
CA LEU A 199 4.18 -2.93 13.39
C LEU A 199 2.67 -3.18 13.56
N THR A 200 2.11 -2.85 14.74
CA THR A 200 0.67 -2.97 15.00
C THR A 200 -0.14 -2.21 13.95
N ARG A 201 0.31 -1.01 13.55
CA ARG A 201 -0.40 -0.20 12.54
C ARG A 201 -0.37 -0.85 11.17
N LEU A 202 0.79 -1.37 10.71
CA LEU A 202 0.93 -2.05 9.43
C LEU A 202 0.17 -3.38 9.39
N GLU A 203 0.26 -4.16 10.47
CA GLU A 203 -0.42 -5.45 10.60
C GLU A 203 -1.95 -5.29 10.62
N SER A 204 -2.47 -4.22 11.23
CA SER A 204 -3.92 -3.93 11.20
C SER A 204 -4.46 -3.66 9.80
N GLU A 205 -3.60 -3.22 8.88
CA GLU A 205 -3.92 -3.00 7.47
C GLU A 205 -3.57 -4.21 6.57
N GLY A 206 -2.99 -5.27 7.14
CA GLY A 206 -2.54 -6.44 6.39
C GLY A 206 -1.33 -6.21 5.50
N LEU A 207 -0.61 -5.11 5.71
CA LEU A 207 0.55 -4.72 4.90
C LEU A 207 1.80 -5.53 5.26
N LYS A 208 2.57 -5.91 4.24
CA LYS A 208 3.84 -6.62 4.40
C LYS A 208 4.98 -5.63 4.56
N TYR A 209 5.93 -5.98 5.42
CA TYR A 209 7.12 -5.16 5.68
C TYR A 209 8.37 -6.02 5.86
N GLU A 210 9.52 -5.41 5.67
CA GLU A 210 10.82 -5.95 6.03
C GLU A 210 11.39 -5.15 7.22
N LEU A 211 11.82 -5.83 8.28
CA LEU A 211 12.41 -5.19 9.46
C LEU A 211 13.92 -5.47 9.51
N ILE A 212 14.72 -4.42 9.51
CA ILE A 212 16.18 -4.46 9.56
C ILE A 212 16.65 -3.79 10.86
N ASP A 213 17.41 -4.53 11.67
CA ASP A 213 18.06 -4.00 12.86
C ASP A 213 19.42 -3.38 12.49
N LEU A 214 19.54 -2.07 12.66
CA LEU A 214 20.75 -1.32 12.37
C LEU A 214 21.67 -1.17 13.59
N THR A 215 21.38 -1.85 14.70
CA THR A 215 22.21 -1.75 15.91
C THR A 215 23.56 -2.42 15.68
N LEU A 216 24.66 -1.69 15.91
CA LEU A 216 25.99 -2.26 15.97
C LEU A 216 26.07 -3.24 17.13
N GLY A 217 26.59 -4.43 16.88
CA GLY A 217 26.80 -5.46 17.88
C GLY A 217 27.92 -5.10 18.88
#